data_1148ad8a75f6284a8fa3e8218f550a50
#
_entry.id   1148ad8a75f6284a8fa3e8218f550a50
#
_cell.length_a   1.000
_cell.length_b   1.000
_cell.length_c   1.000
_cell.angle_alpha   90.00
_cell.angle_beta   90.00
_cell.angle_gamma   90.00
#
_symmetry.space_group_name_H-M   'P 1'
#
loop_
_entity.id
_entity.type
_entity.pdbx_description
1 polymer ?
#
loop_
_entity_poly.entity_id
_entity_poly.type
_entity_poly.pdbx_seq_one_letter_code
_entity_poly.pdbx_strand_id
1 'polypeptide(L)'
;MDINKNKKELIKQKQSKFKGNIYHYSQVNFSYNSNKIEGSRLTSEQTEAIFSTSSFISKDDELIKLDDLTESKNHFKLFDYMLENVDKQLNKNMIIEMNKILKRNTSDEEDPRYNVGGFKIIPNMIGVVNIIETTKPENVEKEITELLKEYNSKETIKIEDIIDFHFRFERIHPFGDGNGRVGRIIMFKECLKNNIMPFIILDEDKSYYLRGLKEYENDKMFLIDTIKHEQDLYEKICEELLNFEIKETNDPLTNDK
;
A
#
# COMPACT_ATOMS: atom_id res chain seq x y z
N MET A 1 1.54 -19.85 -7.96
CA MET A 1 0.22 -19.40 -8.52
C MET A 1 0.37 -18.63 -9.83
N ASP A 2 -0.63 -18.62 -10.75
CA ASP A 2 -0.62 -17.73 -11.94
C ASP A 2 -1.02 -16.30 -11.52
N ILE A 3 -0.07 -15.37 -11.58
CA ILE A 3 -0.23 -13.97 -11.13
C ILE A 3 -1.25 -13.22 -11.99
N ASN A 4 -1.33 -13.52 -13.28
CA ASN A 4 -2.37 -12.96 -14.15
C ASN A 4 -3.78 -13.38 -13.70
N LYS A 5 -3.93 -14.60 -13.18
CA LYS A 5 -5.18 -15.04 -12.59
C LYS A 5 -5.50 -14.25 -11.32
N ASN A 6 -4.52 -14.05 -10.44
CA ASN A 6 -4.68 -13.26 -9.22
C ASN A 6 -5.14 -11.82 -9.51
N LYS A 7 -4.48 -11.12 -10.44
CA LYS A 7 -4.88 -9.78 -10.87
C LYS A 7 -6.32 -9.74 -11.40
N LYS A 8 -6.70 -10.71 -12.25
CA LYS A 8 -8.07 -10.80 -12.79
C LYS A 8 -9.09 -11.06 -11.70
N GLU A 9 -8.77 -11.94 -10.73
CA GLU A 9 -9.68 -12.21 -9.61
C GLU A 9 -9.83 -10.99 -8.70
N LEU A 10 -8.76 -10.27 -8.35
CA LEU A 10 -8.85 -9.02 -7.58
C LEU A 10 -9.81 -8.01 -8.25
N ILE A 11 -9.67 -7.80 -9.57
CA ILE A 11 -10.52 -6.86 -10.33
C ILE A 11 -11.98 -7.35 -10.37
N LYS A 12 -12.21 -8.63 -10.59
CA LYS A 12 -13.56 -9.25 -10.65
C LYS A 12 -14.23 -9.18 -9.28
N GLN A 13 -13.51 -9.56 -8.22
CA GLN A 13 -14.02 -9.63 -6.85
C GLN A 13 -14.32 -8.26 -6.27
N LYS A 14 -13.62 -7.21 -6.70
CA LYS A 14 -13.96 -5.81 -6.38
C LYS A 14 -15.42 -5.50 -6.72
N GLN A 15 -15.93 -6.02 -7.85
CA GLN A 15 -17.31 -5.78 -8.27
C GLN A 15 -18.34 -6.57 -7.45
N SER A 16 -17.96 -7.75 -6.96
CA SER A 16 -18.87 -8.65 -6.23
C SER A 16 -19.08 -8.27 -4.77
N LYS A 17 -18.14 -7.54 -4.15
CA LYS A 17 -18.10 -7.20 -2.71
C LYS A 17 -18.28 -8.43 -1.79
N PHE A 18 -17.89 -9.60 -2.24
CA PHE A 18 -18.03 -10.84 -1.47
C PHE A 18 -16.98 -10.87 -0.33
N LYS A 19 -17.42 -11.24 0.88
CA LYS A 19 -16.51 -11.37 2.03
C LYS A 19 -15.70 -12.66 1.94
N GLY A 20 -14.45 -12.63 2.42
CA GLY A 20 -13.59 -13.81 2.52
C GLY A 20 -12.86 -14.19 1.23
N ASN A 21 -12.94 -13.37 0.18
CA ASN A 21 -12.18 -13.56 -1.05
C ASN A 21 -10.82 -12.80 -1.02
N ILE A 22 -10.00 -12.97 -2.06
CA ILE A 22 -8.67 -12.32 -2.14
C ILE A 22 -8.78 -10.79 -2.09
N TYR A 23 -9.78 -10.20 -2.75
CA TYR A 23 -9.98 -8.75 -2.73
C TYR A 23 -10.30 -8.26 -1.31
N HIS A 24 -11.22 -8.91 -0.60
CA HIS A 24 -11.56 -8.56 0.77
C HIS A 24 -10.34 -8.69 1.69
N TYR A 25 -9.63 -9.81 1.61
CA TYR A 25 -8.39 -10.03 2.36
C TYR A 25 -7.37 -8.93 2.10
N SER A 26 -7.11 -8.63 0.82
CA SER A 26 -6.09 -7.64 0.44
C SER A 26 -6.47 -6.23 0.90
N GLN A 27 -7.74 -5.83 0.74
CA GLN A 27 -8.24 -4.54 1.19
C GLN A 27 -8.04 -4.33 2.69
N VAL A 28 -8.50 -5.27 3.49
CA VAL A 28 -8.47 -5.16 4.95
C VAL A 28 -7.04 -5.21 5.46
N ASN A 29 -6.27 -6.23 5.05
CA ASN A 29 -4.92 -6.43 5.58
C ASN A 29 -3.94 -5.38 5.07
N PHE A 30 -4.06 -4.92 3.81
CA PHE A 30 -3.21 -3.85 3.31
C PHE A 30 -3.50 -2.54 4.06
N SER A 31 -4.77 -2.18 4.23
CA SER A 31 -5.15 -0.98 4.97
C SER A 31 -4.68 -1.06 6.43
N TYR A 32 -4.95 -2.16 7.11
CA TYR A 32 -4.55 -2.36 8.50
C TYR A 32 -3.04 -2.23 8.66
N ASN A 33 -2.27 -3.09 8.01
CA ASN A 33 -0.81 -3.16 8.21
C ASN A 33 -0.11 -1.87 7.75
N SER A 34 -0.50 -1.32 6.59
CA SER A 34 0.13 -0.11 6.06
C SER A 34 -0.11 1.12 6.95
N ASN A 35 -1.32 1.28 7.54
CA ASN A 35 -1.59 2.35 8.50
C ASN A 35 -0.94 2.06 9.88
N LYS A 36 -0.86 0.79 10.29
CA LYS A 36 -0.23 0.38 11.55
C LYS A 36 1.26 0.69 11.56
N ILE A 37 1.95 0.47 10.44
CA ILE A 37 3.36 0.86 10.25
C ILE A 37 3.55 2.36 10.49
N GLU A 38 2.59 3.19 10.09
CA GLU A 38 2.61 4.66 10.30
C GLU A 38 2.08 5.09 11.67
N GLY A 39 1.71 4.15 12.54
CA GLY A 39 1.33 4.43 13.92
C GLY A 39 -0.18 4.57 14.19
N SER A 40 -1.02 4.15 13.27
CA SER A 40 -2.47 4.03 13.53
C SER A 40 -2.74 3.11 14.72
N ARG A 41 -3.74 3.47 15.53
CA ARG A 41 -4.15 2.67 16.70
C ARG A 41 -5.26 1.67 16.40
N LEU A 42 -5.84 1.69 15.21
CA LEU A 42 -6.86 0.73 14.82
C LEU A 42 -6.34 -0.72 14.92
N THR A 43 -7.21 -1.62 15.35
CA THR A 43 -6.97 -3.07 15.29
C THR A 43 -7.39 -3.63 13.93
N SER A 44 -6.99 -4.87 13.64
CA SER A 44 -7.40 -5.58 12.43
C SER A 44 -8.92 -5.73 12.37
N GLU A 45 -9.56 -6.10 13.49
CA GLU A 45 -11.02 -6.28 13.58
C GLU A 45 -11.77 -4.94 13.38
N GLN A 46 -11.22 -3.84 13.91
CA GLN A 46 -11.78 -2.51 13.70
C GLN A 46 -11.67 -2.09 12.24
N THR A 47 -10.53 -2.36 11.60
CA THR A 47 -10.32 -2.08 10.18
C THR A 47 -11.27 -2.89 9.30
N GLU A 48 -11.46 -4.17 9.61
CA GLU A 48 -12.44 -5.02 8.91
C GLU A 48 -13.88 -4.52 9.11
N ALA A 49 -14.27 -4.12 10.33
CA ALA A 49 -15.59 -3.58 10.60
C ALA A 49 -15.85 -2.29 9.80
N ILE A 50 -14.86 -1.38 9.71
CA ILE A 50 -14.94 -0.16 8.91
C ILE A 50 -15.14 -0.52 7.43
N PHE A 51 -14.41 -1.50 6.91
CA PHE A 51 -14.52 -1.94 5.52
C PHE A 51 -15.88 -2.58 5.23
N SER A 52 -16.28 -3.55 6.07
CA SER A 52 -17.42 -4.41 5.80
C SER A 52 -18.77 -3.78 6.13
N THR A 53 -18.85 -2.95 7.16
CA THR A 53 -20.12 -2.44 7.70
C THR A 53 -20.16 -0.91 7.84
N SER A 54 -19.07 -0.21 7.52
CA SER A 54 -18.90 1.23 7.76
C SER A 54 -19.16 1.62 9.24
N SER A 55 -18.97 0.67 10.14
CA SER A 55 -19.15 0.88 11.60
C SER A 55 -17.80 0.75 12.30
N PHE A 56 -17.76 1.32 13.49
CA PHE A 56 -16.61 1.32 14.35
C PHE A 56 -17.02 0.82 15.74
N ILE A 57 -16.28 -0.13 16.28
CA ILE A 57 -16.46 -0.65 17.63
C ILE A 57 -15.31 -0.10 18.47
N SER A 58 -15.60 0.85 19.37
CA SER A 58 -14.66 1.29 20.40
C SER A 58 -14.55 0.19 21.46
N LYS A 59 -13.33 -0.19 21.81
CA LYS A 59 -13.04 -0.91 23.05
C LYS A 59 -12.74 0.13 24.13
N ASP A 60 -13.10 -0.19 25.37
CA ASP A 60 -13.06 0.70 26.55
C ASP A 60 -11.88 1.68 26.58
N ASP A 61 -12.20 2.97 26.73
CA ASP A 61 -11.28 4.10 26.98
C ASP A 61 -10.09 4.29 26.01
N GLU A 62 -10.04 3.61 24.88
CA GLU A 62 -8.99 3.80 23.90
C GLU A 62 -9.22 5.07 23.06
N LEU A 63 -8.31 6.02 23.17
CA LEU A 63 -8.33 7.23 22.32
C LEU A 63 -7.89 6.86 20.89
N ILE A 64 -8.83 6.87 19.95
CA ILE A 64 -8.59 6.71 18.53
C ILE A 64 -8.71 8.07 17.86
N LYS A 65 -7.74 8.43 17.06
CA LYS A 65 -7.77 9.66 16.27
C LYS A 65 -8.81 9.55 15.15
N LEU A 66 -9.55 10.62 14.90
CA LEU A 66 -10.48 10.69 13.76
C LEU A 66 -9.74 10.46 12.42
N ASP A 67 -8.52 10.93 12.33
CA ASP A 67 -7.69 10.71 11.14
C ASP A 67 -7.37 9.23 10.91
N ASP A 68 -7.14 8.42 11.96
CA ASP A 68 -6.94 6.98 11.81
C ASP A 68 -8.14 6.30 11.10
N LEU A 69 -9.37 6.71 11.47
CA LEU A 69 -10.60 6.22 10.83
C LEU A 69 -10.73 6.70 9.39
N THR A 70 -10.44 7.99 9.17
CA THR A 70 -10.53 8.63 7.85
C THR A 70 -9.51 8.02 6.90
N GLU A 71 -8.26 7.89 7.32
CA GLU A 71 -7.17 7.31 6.53
C GLU A 71 -7.40 5.83 6.24
N SER A 72 -7.97 5.05 7.17
CA SER A 72 -8.35 3.67 6.90
C SER A 72 -9.40 3.59 5.77
N LYS A 73 -10.45 4.41 5.83
CA LYS A 73 -11.46 4.49 4.75
C LYS A 73 -10.88 4.98 3.42
N ASN A 74 -9.96 5.93 3.48
CA ASN A 74 -9.29 6.45 2.30
C ASN A 74 -8.32 5.43 1.70
N HIS A 75 -7.69 4.60 2.54
CA HIS A 75 -6.82 3.53 2.06
C HIS A 75 -7.59 2.49 1.23
N PHE A 76 -8.82 2.17 1.60
CA PHE A 76 -9.68 1.31 0.76
C PHE A 76 -9.96 1.95 -0.61
N LYS A 77 -10.25 3.26 -0.65
CA LYS A 77 -10.44 3.98 -1.92
C LYS A 77 -9.14 4.05 -2.74
N LEU A 78 -8.01 4.21 -2.06
CA LEU A 78 -6.69 4.20 -2.69
C LEU A 78 -6.38 2.86 -3.33
N PHE A 79 -6.69 1.75 -2.65
CA PHE A 79 -6.54 0.41 -3.21
C PHE A 79 -7.44 0.20 -4.43
N ASP A 80 -8.68 0.67 -4.38
CA ASP A 80 -9.59 0.65 -5.52
C ASP A 80 -9.07 1.47 -6.69
N TYR A 81 -8.58 2.67 -6.44
CA TYR A 81 -7.97 3.51 -7.46
C TYR A 81 -6.73 2.84 -8.08
N MET A 82 -5.92 2.18 -7.27
CA MET A 82 -4.76 1.42 -7.73
C MET A 82 -5.18 0.30 -8.68
N LEU A 83 -6.20 -0.51 -8.33
CA LEU A 83 -6.70 -1.58 -9.20
C LEU A 83 -7.29 -1.06 -10.51
N GLU A 84 -8.01 0.06 -10.50
CA GLU A 84 -8.56 0.70 -11.71
C GLU A 84 -7.48 1.22 -12.66
N ASN A 85 -6.29 1.47 -12.13
CA ASN A 85 -5.16 2.00 -12.88
C ASN A 85 -3.98 1.01 -12.96
N VAL A 86 -4.21 -0.26 -12.64
CA VAL A 86 -3.13 -1.25 -12.47
C VAL A 86 -2.25 -1.39 -13.71
N ASP A 87 -2.84 -1.38 -14.91
CA ASP A 87 -2.12 -1.55 -16.17
C ASP A 87 -1.51 -0.24 -16.73
N LYS A 88 -1.87 0.91 -16.15
CA LYS A 88 -1.34 2.20 -16.59
C LYS A 88 0.11 2.38 -16.13
N GLN A 89 0.90 3.06 -16.96
CA GLN A 89 2.25 3.44 -16.61
C GLN A 89 2.25 4.41 -15.41
N LEU A 90 3.13 4.15 -14.44
CA LEU A 90 3.31 5.02 -13.28
C LEU A 90 3.79 6.41 -13.74
N ASN A 91 3.14 7.45 -13.24
CA ASN A 91 3.46 8.83 -13.57
C ASN A 91 3.21 9.78 -12.39
N LYS A 92 3.73 10.98 -12.49
CA LYS A 92 3.64 12.02 -11.45
C LYS A 92 2.22 12.29 -10.99
N ASN A 93 1.28 12.45 -11.92
CA ASN A 93 -0.10 12.77 -11.58
C ASN A 93 -0.78 11.63 -10.82
N MET A 94 -0.49 10.37 -11.19
CA MET A 94 -0.99 9.19 -10.46
C MET A 94 -0.48 9.16 -9.02
N ILE A 95 0.81 9.44 -8.80
CA ILE A 95 1.42 9.48 -7.46
C ILE A 95 0.79 10.59 -6.61
N ILE A 96 0.60 11.78 -7.18
CA ILE A 96 -0.07 12.90 -6.49
C ILE A 96 -1.52 12.55 -6.16
N GLU A 97 -2.27 11.94 -7.09
CA GLU A 97 -3.66 11.56 -6.84
C GLU A 97 -3.76 10.46 -5.76
N MET A 98 -2.82 9.51 -5.70
CA MET A 98 -2.75 8.53 -4.62
C MET A 98 -2.62 9.18 -3.23
N ASN A 99 -1.74 10.17 -3.09
CA ASN A 99 -1.61 10.92 -1.83
C ASN A 99 -2.88 11.72 -1.50
N LYS A 100 -3.45 12.39 -2.50
CA LYS A 100 -4.69 13.16 -2.35
C LYS A 100 -5.86 12.28 -1.91
N ILE A 101 -6.01 11.08 -2.47
CA ILE A 101 -7.04 10.12 -2.05
C ILE A 101 -6.82 9.72 -0.59
N LEU A 102 -5.57 9.40 -0.23
CA LEU A 102 -5.22 8.94 1.11
C LEU A 102 -5.49 9.99 2.18
N LYS A 103 -5.14 11.25 1.91
CA LYS A 103 -5.18 12.34 2.89
C LYS A 103 -6.47 13.17 2.86
N ARG A 104 -7.44 12.81 2.02
CA ARG A 104 -8.69 13.55 1.89
C ARG A 104 -9.51 13.52 3.17
N ASN A 105 -10.04 14.69 3.59
CA ASN A 105 -10.82 14.91 4.80
C ASN A 105 -10.09 14.52 6.10
N THR A 106 -8.77 14.57 6.10
CA THR A 106 -7.94 14.48 7.31
C THR A 106 -7.55 15.88 7.78
N SER A 107 -7.05 15.99 9.01
CA SER A 107 -6.49 17.24 9.53
C SER A 107 -5.35 17.79 8.67
N ASP A 108 -4.62 16.95 7.98
CA ASP A 108 -3.54 17.39 7.08
C ASP A 108 -4.08 18.10 5.83
N GLU A 109 -5.26 17.73 5.30
CA GLU A 109 -5.86 18.46 4.18
C GLU A 109 -6.30 19.87 4.59
N GLU A 110 -6.67 20.07 5.86
CA GLU A 110 -7.04 21.37 6.40
C GLU A 110 -5.84 22.28 6.68
N ASP A 111 -4.65 21.70 6.83
CA ASP A 111 -3.41 22.45 7.08
C ASP A 111 -2.63 22.69 5.77
N PRO A 112 -2.56 23.95 5.28
CA PRO A 112 -1.87 24.26 4.02
C PRO A 112 -0.37 23.85 3.99
N ARG A 113 0.25 23.62 5.15
CA ARG A 113 1.65 23.20 5.24
C ARG A 113 1.90 21.83 4.66
N TYR A 114 0.89 20.94 4.69
CA TYR A 114 0.98 19.60 4.11
C TYR A 114 0.81 19.58 2.59
N ASN A 115 0.18 20.60 2.02
CA ASN A 115 -0.06 20.72 0.57
C ASN A 115 -0.67 19.45 -0.04
N VAL A 116 -1.71 18.90 0.58
CA VAL A 116 -2.39 17.68 0.11
C VAL A 116 -2.87 17.86 -1.33
N GLY A 117 -2.51 16.92 -2.21
CA GLY A 117 -2.77 17.03 -3.65
C GLY A 117 -1.63 17.71 -4.43
N GLY A 118 -0.48 17.94 -3.79
CA GLY A 118 0.76 18.43 -4.39
C GLY A 118 1.98 17.88 -3.67
N PHE A 119 3.16 18.17 -4.15
CA PHE A 119 4.39 17.85 -3.43
C PHE A 119 4.59 18.76 -2.23
N LYS A 120 5.37 18.31 -1.25
CA LYS A 120 5.67 19.08 -0.04
C LYS A 120 6.27 20.45 -0.37
N ILE A 121 5.88 21.44 0.42
CA ILE A 121 6.37 22.83 0.34
C ILE A 121 7.26 23.20 1.52
N ILE A 122 7.31 22.32 2.53
CA ILE A 122 8.14 22.47 3.73
C ILE A 122 9.09 21.28 3.79
N PRO A 123 10.38 21.49 4.17
CA PRO A 123 11.31 20.39 4.41
C PRO A 123 10.77 19.43 5.47
N ASN A 124 10.94 18.15 5.25
CA ASN A 124 10.66 17.11 6.22
C ASN A 124 11.86 16.17 6.39
N MET A 125 11.77 15.27 7.36
CA MET A 125 12.83 14.33 7.68
C MET A 125 12.22 12.98 8.08
N ILE A 126 13.00 11.91 7.95
CA ILE A 126 12.60 10.56 8.35
C ILE A 126 13.33 10.23 9.65
N GLY A 127 12.58 9.69 10.63
CA GLY A 127 13.10 9.26 11.92
C GLY A 127 13.18 10.38 12.96
N VAL A 128 13.31 9.99 14.23
CA VAL A 128 13.37 10.89 15.39
C VAL A 128 14.77 10.88 16.02
N VAL A 129 15.43 9.71 16.06
CA VAL A 129 16.75 9.54 16.69
C VAL A 129 17.86 9.55 15.63
N ASN A 130 17.67 8.83 14.54
CA ASN A 130 18.57 8.82 13.39
C ASN A 130 17.90 9.59 12.26
N ILE A 131 18.06 10.89 12.25
CA ILE A 131 17.42 11.78 11.29
C ILE A 131 18.04 11.58 9.91
N ILE A 132 17.20 11.27 8.93
CA ILE A 132 17.56 11.24 7.51
C ILE A 132 16.94 12.46 6.86
N GLU A 133 17.77 13.35 6.35
CA GLU A 133 17.32 14.47 5.52
C GLU A 133 16.76 13.94 4.21
N THR A 134 15.60 14.45 3.83
CA THR A 134 14.92 14.10 2.58
C THR A 134 15.17 15.17 1.52
N THR A 135 14.79 14.90 0.28
CA THR A 135 14.92 15.89 -0.80
C THR A 135 14.26 17.22 -0.43
N LYS A 136 14.95 18.35 -0.66
CA LYS A 136 14.38 19.68 -0.42
C LYS A 136 13.18 19.94 -1.32
N PRO A 137 12.15 20.69 -0.86
CA PRO A 137 10.92 20.93 -1.62
C PRO A 137 11.13 21.37 -3.07
N GLU A 138 12.06 22.27 -3.30
CA GLU A 138 12.38 22.81 -4.63
C GLU A 138 12.93 21.77 -5.62
N ASN A 139 13.44 20.64 -5.14
CA ASN A 139 14.05 19.59 -5.96
C ASN A 139 13.12 18.37 -6.13
N VAL A 140 12.04 18.25 -5.34
CA VAL A 140 11.17 17.06 -5.33
C VAL A 140 10.62 16.74 -6.71
N GLU A 141 10.08 17.74 -7.41
CA GLU A 141 9.46 17.51 -8.73
C GLU A 141 10.49 17.00 -9.75
N LYS A 142 11.70 17.53 -9.71
CA LYS A 142 12.80 17.11 -10.59
C LYS A 142 13.18 15.66 -10.28
N GLU A 143 13.43 15.34 -9.02
CA GLU A 143 13.89 13.99 -8.63
C GLU A 143 12.81 12.92 -8.86
N ILE A 144 11.53 13.20 -8.60
CA ILE A 144 10.43 12.29 -8.96
C ILE A 144 10.34 12.09 -10.47
N THR A 145 10.54 13.14 -11.25
CA THR A 145 10.51 13.04 -12.72
C THR A 145 11.66 12.17 -13.25
N GLU A 146 12.86 12.34 -12.69
CA GLU A 146 14.05 11.55 -13.04
C GLU A 146 13.87 10.08 -12.62
N LEU A 147 13.39 9.83 -11.40
CA LEU A 147 13.10 8.48 -10.91
C LEU A 147 12.08 7.75 -11.79
N LEU A 148 10.98 8.42 -12.16
CA LEU A 148 9.96 7.85 -13.04
C LEU A 148 10.50 7.60 -14.45
N LYS A 149 11.30 8.51 -15.00
CA LYS A 149 11.91 8.35 -16.32
C LYS A 149 12.82 7.14 -16.36
N GLU A 150 13.69 6.97 -15.37
CA GLU A 150 14.60 5.84 -15.27
C GLU A 150 13.82 4.52 -15.11
N TYR A 151 12.87 4.46 -14.17
CA TYR A 151 12.04 3.28 -13.93
C TYR A 151 11.26 2.86 -15.18
N ASN A 152 10.60 3.82 -15.82
CA ASN A 152 9.75 3.56 -16.98
C ASN A 152 10.53 3.28 -18.28
N SER A 153 11.83 3.52 -18.32
CA SER A 153 12.69 3.21 -19.47
C SER A 153 13.13 1.75 -19.54
N LYS A 154 12.91 0.97 -18.48
CA LYS A 154 13.29 -0.43 -18.41
C LYS A 154 12.35 -1.28 -19.28
N GLU A 155 12.91 -2.12 -20.13
CA GLU A 155 12.14 -3.05 -20.98
C GLU A 155 11.43 -4.14 -20.17
N THR A 156 12.07 -4.60 -19.11
CA THR A 156 11.54 -5.61 -18.20
C THR A 156 11.76 -5.14 -16.77
N ILE A 157 10.70 -5.14 -15.98
CA ILE A 157 10.73 -4.79 -14.56
C ILE A 157 10.82 -6.07 -13.73
N LYS A 158 11.77 -6.11 -12.81
CA LYS A 158 11.93 -7.17 -11.79
C LYS A 158 11.55 -6.66 -10.42
N ILE A 159 11.42 -7.58 -9.46
CA ILE A 159 11.09 -7.19 -8.07
C ILE A 159 12.14 -6.24 -7.47
N GLU A 160 13.41 -6.45 -7.80
CA GLU A 160 14.50 -5.60 -7.34
C GLU A 160 14.38 -4.16 -7.87
N ASP A 161 13.83 -3.96 -9.07
CA ASP A 161 13.58 -2.63 -9.65
C ASP A 161 12.44 -1.90 -8.91
N ILE A 162 11.41 -2.64 -8.50
CA ILE A 162 10.27 -2.11 -7.72
C ILE A 162 10.75 -1.71 -6.32
N ILE A 163 11.59 -2.53 -5.70
CA ILE A 163 12.19 -2.28 -4.39
C ILE A 163 13.11 -1.05 -4.45
N ASP A 164 13.95 -0.94 -5.48
CA ASP A 164 14.86 0.22 -5.67
C ASP A 164 14.06 1.51 -5.90
N PHE A 165 12.99 1.43 -6.71
CA PHE A 165 12.07 2.57 -6.87
C PHE A 165 11.48 3.00 -5.54
N HIS A 166 10.97 2.05 -4.74
CA HIS A 166 10.38 2.34 -3.44
C HIS A 166 11.38 2.97 -2.48
N PHE A 167 12.59 2.41 -2.37
CA PHE A 167 13.65 2.98 -1.54
C PHE A 167 13.96 4.44 -1.91
N ARG A 168 14.14 4.70 -3.20
CA ARG A 168 14.43 6.07 -3.70
C ARG A 168 13.24 7.00 -3.50
N PHE A 169 12.01 6.51 -3.67
CA PHE A 169 10.79 7.26 -3.37
C PHE A 169 10.72 7.66 -1.89
N GLU A 170 11.03 6.73 -0.97
CA GLU A 170 11.10 7.01 0.46
C GLU A 170 12.21 8.03 0.78
N ARG A 171 13.35 8.00 0.09
CA ARG A 171 14.44 8.98 0.26
C ARG A 171 14.05 10.37 -0.24
N ILE A 172 13.35 10.47 -1.36
CA ILE A 172 12.81 11.74 -1.86
C ILE A 172 11.77 12.29 -0.89
N HIS A 173 10.92 11.43 -0.36
CA HIS A 173 9.85 11.76 0.59
C HIS A 173 8.98 12.92 0.08
N PRO A 174 8.28 12.73 -1.07
CA PRO A 174 7.74 13.83 -1.86
C PRO A 174 6.58 14.59 -1.22
N PHE A 175 5.91 14.04 -0.22
CA PHE A 175 4.71 14.60 0.39
C PHE A 175 4.96 15.09 1.83
N GLY A 176 4.08 15.95 2.33
CA GLY A 176 4.08 16.36 3.73
C GLY A 176 3.84 15.20 4.69
N ASP A 177 2.94 14.27 4.32
CA ASP A 177 2.67 13.00 4.99
C ASP A 177 2.16 11.95 4.00
N GLY A 178 2.10 10.67 4.41
CA GLY A 178 1.57 9.55 3.62
C GLY A 178 2.55 8.93 2.62
N ASN A 179 3.84 9.27 2.68
CA ASN A 179 4.85 8.75 1.75
C ASN A 179 4.95 7.22 1.81
N GLY A 180 5.12 6.62 2.98
CA GLY A 180 5.22 5.18 3.15
C GLY A 180 4.00 4.44 2.62
N ARG A 181 2.79 4.92 2.91
CA ARG A 181 1.53 4.31 2.44
C ARG A 181 1.40 4.37 0.91
N VAL A 182 1.72 5.52 0.31
CA VAL A 182 1.75 5.68 -1.17
C VAL A 182 2.86 4.81 -1.78
N GLY A 183 4.04 4.77 -1.19
CA GLY A 183 5.14 3.93 -1.67
C GLY A 183 4.78 2.43 -1.67
N ARG A 184 4.16 1.95 -0.59
CA ARG A 184 3.74 0.53 -0.50
C ARG A 184 2.63 0.18 -1.49
N ILE A 185 1.65 1.06 -1.73
CA ILE A 185 0.61 0.79 -2.75
C ILE A 185 1.18 0.83 -4.16
N ILE A 186 2.19 1.66 -4.44
CA ILE A 186 2.92 1.66 -5.71
C ILE A 186 3.63 0.32 -5.93
N MET A 187 4.31 -0.23 -4.91
CA MET A 187 4.94 -1.55 -5.02
C MET A 187 3.91 -2.63 -5.39
N PHE A 188 2.78 -2.67 -4.69
CA PHE A 188 1.71 -3.64 -4.98
C PHE A 188 1.19 -3.51 -6.42
N LYS A 189 0.93 -2.28 -6.86
CA LYS A 189 0.51 -1.98 -8.24
C LYS A 189 1.52 -2.46 -9.27
N GLU A 190 2.78 -2.10 -9.08
CA GLU A 190 3.82 -2.43 -10.07
C GLU A 190 4.12 -3.93 -10.10
N CYS A 191 3.99 -4.65 -8.98
CA CYS A 191 4.02 -6.10 -8.97
C CYS A 191 2.91 -6.69 -9.85
N LEU A 192 1.65 -6.29 -9.65
CA LEU A 192 0.51 -6.77 -10.45
C LEU A 192 0.66 -6.43 -11.94
N LYS A 193 1.13 -5.21 -12.25
CA LYS A 193 1.32 -4.76 -13.64
C LYS A 193 2.36 -5.61 -14.38
N ASN A 194 3.43 -5.98 -13.71
CA ASN A 194 4.57 -6.69 -14.30
C ASN A 194 4.53 -8.20 -14.10
N ASN A 195 3.38 -8.75 -13.69
CA ASN A 195 3.19 -10.18 -13.41
C ASN A 195 4.18 -10.73 -12.36
N ILE A 196 4.45 -9.92 -11.35
CA ILE A 196 5.22 -10.29 -10.16
C ILE A 196 4.23 -10.50 -9.02
N MET A 197 4.47 -11.48 -8.14
CA MET A 197 3.62 -11.70 -6.96
C MET A 197 3.60 -10.43 -6.11
N PRO A 198 2.42 -9.84 -5.84
CA PRO A 198 2.34 -8.73 -4.92
C PRO A 198 2.49 -9.20 -3.46
N PHE A 199 2.59 -8.28 -2.54
CA PHE A 199 2.79 -8.56 -1.11
C PHE A 199 2.19 -7.45 -0.25
N ILE A 200 2.00 -7.78 1.02
CA ILE A 200 1.60 -6.83 2.07
C ILE A 200 2.65 -6.92 3.15
N ILE A 201 3.31 -5.81 3.48
CA ILE A 201 4.25 -5.77 4.59
C ILE A 201 3.44 -5.82 5.88
N LEU A 202 3.60 -6.89 6.65
CA LEU A 202 2.90 -7.08 7.91
C LEU A 202 3.47 -6.19 9.02
N ASP A 203 2.64 -5.74 9.96
CA ASP A 203 3.08 -4.93 11.10
C ASP A 203 4.08 -5.69 11.99
N GLU A 204 3.95 -7.00 12.09
CA GLU A 204 4.91 -7.85 12.82
C GLU A 204 6.30 -7.83 12.19
N ASP A 205 6.41 -7.65 10.87
CA ASP A 205 7.67 -7.56 10.12
C ASP A 205 8.15 -6.12 9.89
N LYS A 206 7.43 -5.13 10.45
CA LYS A 206 7.80 -3.71 10.36
C LYS A 206 9.27 -3.45 10.70
N SER A 207 9.81 -4.10 11.71
CA SER A 207 11.20 -3.90 12.13
C SER A 207 12.20 -4.32 11.07
N TYR A 208 11.96 -5.42 10.37
CA TYR A 208 12.79 -5.92 9.27
C TYR A 208 12.68 -5.00 8.05
N TYR A 209 11.46 -4.56 7.71
CA TYR A 209 11.23 -3.60 6.63
C TYR A 209 11.95 -2.27 6.85
N LEU A 210 11.81 -1.67 8.05
CA LEU A 210 12.48 -0.40 8.38
C LEU A 210 14.01 -0.56 8.42
N ARG A 211 14.52 -1.70 8.93
CA ARG A 211 15.94 -2.03 8.85
C ARG A 211 16.39 -2.14 7.39
N GLY A 212 15.62 -2.84 6.57
CA GLY A 212 15.91 -2.99 5.15
C GLY A 212 16.02 -1.65 4.42
N LEU A 213 15.11 -0.71 4.68
CA LEU A 213 15.19 0.65 4.14
C LEU A 213 16.41 1.42 4.65
N LYS A 214 16.73 1.29 5.94
CA LYS A 214 17.89 1.97 6.54
C LYS A 214 19.21 1.50 5.97
N GLU A 215 19.36 0.18 5.83
CA GLU A 215 20.63 -0.45 5.41
C GLU A 215 20.75 -0.61 3.88
N TYR A 216 19.76 -0.20 3.11
CA TYR A 216 19.66 -0.50 1.67
C TYR A 216 20.88 -0.08 0.84
N GLU A 217 21.51 1.03 1.17
CA GLU A 217 22.72 1.51 0.48
C GLU A 217 23.95 0.65 0.80
N ASN A 218 23.97 0.03 1.99
CA ASN A 218 25.06 -0.83 2.45
C ASN A 218 24.82 -2.30 2.02
N ASP A 219 23.60 -2.79 2.21
CA ASP A 219 23.20 -4.15 1.87
C ASP A 219 21.71 -4.20 1.52
N LYS A 220 21.43 -4.32 0.23
CA LYS A 220 20.08 -4.40 -0.33
C LYS A 220 19.33 -5.66 0.09
N MET A 221 20.07 -6.73 0.47
CA MET A 221 19.47 -8.03 0.74
C MET A 221 18.53 -8.00 1.93
N PHE A 222 18.76 -7.16 2.94
CA PHE A 222 17.83 -7.03 4.06
C PHE A 222 16.41 -6.68 3.61
N LEU A 223 16.26 -5.70 2.70
CA LEU A 223 14.94 -5.34 2.19
C LEU A 223 14.40 -6.37 1.20
N ILE A 224 15.25 -6.89 0.32
CA ILE A 224 14.87 -7.89 -0.68
C ILE A 224 14.36 -9.16 -0.02
N ASP A 225 15.05 -9.67 1.00
CA ASP A 225 14.65 -10.89 1.70
C ASP A 225 13.35 -10.70 2.48
N THR A 226 13.17 -9.54 3.12
CA THR A 226 11.90 -9.20 3.77
C THR A 226 10.74 -9.21 2.76
N ILE A 227 10.93 -8.54 1.61
CA ILE A 227 9.89 -8.47 0.57
C ILE A 227 9.58 -9.86 -0.01
N LYS A 228 10.59 -10.70 -0.25
CA LYS A 228 10.37 -12.08 -0.73
C LYS A 228 9.61 -12.92 0.28
N HIS A 229 9.92 -12.79 1.56
CA HIS A 229 9.17 -13.45 2.62
C HIS A 229 7.69 -13.04 2.59
N GLU A 230 7.40 -11.76 2.47
CA GLU A 230 6.01 -11.25 2.38
C GLU A 230 5.30 -11.71 1.09
N GLN A 231 6.03 -11.87 -0.02
CA GLN A 231 5.48 -12.45 -1.25
C GLN A 231 5.07 -13.92 -1.04
N ASP A 232 5.91 -14.72 -0.39
CA ASP A 232 5.62 -16.13 -0.09
C ASP A 232 4.39 -16.27 0.81
N LEU A 233 4.26 -15.41 1.83
CA LEU A 233 3.09 -15.39 2.72
C LEU A 233 1.81 -15.01 1.94
N TYR A 234 1.88 -13.96 1.15
CA TYR A 234 0.72 -13.50 0.37
C TYR A 234 0.29 -14.53 -0.68
N GLU A 235 1.24 -15.18 -1.37
CA GLU A 235 0.96 -16.25 -2.34
C GLU A 235 0.22 -17.41 -1.69
N LYS A 236 0.70 -17.88 -0.55
CA LYS A 236 0.09 -18.98 0.21
C LYS A 236 -1.37 -18.66 0.57
N ILE A 237 -1.63 -17.47 1.08
CA ILE A 237 -2.98 -17.04 1.45
C ILE A 237 -3.89 -16.95 0.22
N CYS A 238 -3.40 -16.41 -0.88
CA CYS A 238 -4.15 -16.35 -2.12
C CYS A 238 -4.53 -17.75 -2.64
N GLU A 239 -3.62 -18.72 -2.55
CA GLU A 239 -3.89 -20.11 -2.93
C GLU A 239 -4.95 -20.75 -2.02
N GLU A 240 -4.89 -20.52 -0.72
CA GLU A 240 -5.88 -21.02 0.24
C GLU A 240 -7.27 -20.45 -0.04
N LEU A 241 -7.39 -19.15 -0.29
CA LEU A 241 -8.65 -18.46 -0.58
C LEU A 241 -9.26 -18.92 -1.92
N LEU A 242 -8.45 -19.06 -2.97
CA LEU A 242 -8.92 -19.56 -4.26
C LEU A 242 -9.40 -21.01 -4.18
N ASN A 243 -8.73 -21.85 -3.41
CA ASN A 243 -9.14 -23.24 -3.21
C ASN A 243 -10.45 -23.35 -2.42
N PHE A 244 -10.69 -22.43 -1.49
CA PHE A 244 -11.94 -22.35 -0.74
C PHE A 244 -13.12 -21.96 -1.65
N GLU A 245 -12.97 -20.92 -2.46
CA GLU A 245 -14.02 -20.51 -3.43
C GLU A 245 -14.41 -21.63 -4.41
N ILE A 246 -13.43 -22.41 -4.91
CA ILE A 246 -13.70 -23.53 -5.81
C ILE A 246 -14.50 -24.63 -5.12
N LYS A 247 -14.28 -24.88 -3.85
CA LYS A 247 -15.04 -25.88 -3.09
C LYS A 247 -16.48 -25.44 -2.86
N GLU A 248 -16.71 -24.18 -2.47
CA GLU A 248 -18.07 -23.65 -2.27
C GLU A 248 -18.88 -23.63 -3.58
N THR A 249 -18.27 -23.25 -4.71
CA THR A 249 -18.97 -23.25 -6.01
C THR A 249 -19.30 -24.63 -6.56
N ASN A 250 -18.61 -25.68 -6.08
CA ASN A 250 -18.84 -27.06 -6.48
C ASN A 250 -19.69 -27.83 -5.46
N ASP A 251 -20.15 -27.24 -4.37
CA ASP A 251 -21.04 -27.86 -3.40
C ASP A 251 -22.50 -27.85 -3.95
N PRO A 252 -23.13 -29.01 -4.17
CA PRO A 252 -24.51 -29.10 -4.71
C PRO A 252 -25.55 -28.41 -3.84
N LEU A 253 -25.27 -28.15 -2.56
CA LEU A 253 -26.19 -27.54 -1.60
C LEU A 253 -26.29 -26.01 -1.74
N THR A 254 -25.40 -25.35 -2.51
CA THR A 254 -25.43 -23.90 -2.72
C THR A 254 -26.16 -23.44 -3.99
N ASN A 255 -26.59 -24.39 -4.84
CA ASN A 255 -27.27 -24.10 -6.13
C ASN A 255 -28.81 -23.98 -6.04
N ASP A 256 -29.41 -24.08 -4.85
CA ASP A 256 -30.88 -23.99 -4.64
C ASP A 256 -31.25 -22.78 -3.74
N LYS A 257 -30.84 -21.53 -4.14
CA LYS A 257 -31.47 -20.31 -3.58
C LYS A 257 -31.53 -19.19 -4.60
#